data_2c3aaadc1ef2e6bdd1c9b062dbc6607a
#
_entry.id   2c3aaadc1ef2e6bdd1c9b062dbc6607a
#
_cell.length_a   1.000
_cell.length_b   1.000
_cell.length_c   1.000
_cell.angle_alpha   90.00
_cell.angle_beta   90.00
_cell.angle_gamma   90.00
#
_symmetry.space_group_name_H-M   'P 1'
#
loop_
_entity.id
_entity.type
_entity.pdbx_description
1 polymer ?
#
loop_
_entity_poly.entity_id
_entity_poly.type
_entity_poly.pdbx_seq_one_letter_code
_entity_poly.pdbx_strand_id
1 'polypeptide(L)'
;MKNKLYYFLFAMYLAMVALILYINGVFTDEMTSSANLIINVGFLAVIGILFMISTVSFIRLNRCTDSLVLMTDSIYKAYDAGNHRLWDEYSRKKNPFGDEILDEAYSRYQKRMKSYQTKKGLSNVCDIEDYINEDILNRVGMFYYNSAITGTLTGLGILGTFIGLSLGLGAFNGDDIYTITDNVGPLLGGMKVAFHTSVYGIFFSLIFAFVHRCIVADSQEKLQEFLD
;
A
#
# COMPACT_ATOMS: atom_id res chain seq x y z
N MET A 1 -3.89 -10.81 -13.84
CA MET A 1 -4.99 -10.66 -12.87
C MET A 1 -4.55 -9.94 -11.59
N LYS A 2 -3.27 -9.97 -11.25
CA LYS A 2 -2.69 -9.38 -10.03
C LYS A 2 -2.65 -7.83 -10.03
N ASN A 3 -2.50 -7.17 -11.17
CA ASN A 3 -2.45 -5.71 -11.32
C ASN A 3 -3.72 -4.93 -10.88
N LYS A 4 -4.77 -5.63 -10.47
CA LYS A 4 -6.04 -4.98 -10.09
C LYS A 4 -6.37 -5.11 -8.60
N LEU A 5 -5.44 -5.66 -7.80
CA LEU A 5 -5.69 -5.96 -6.39
C LEU A 5 -5.87 -4.69 -5.53
N TYR A 6 -5.25 -3.57 -5.92
CA TYR A 6 -5.46 -2.28 -5.27
C TYR A 6 -6.88 -1.71 -5.51
N TYR A 7 -7.54 -2.06 -6.63
CA TYR A 7 -8.96 -1.71 -6.83
C TYR A 7 -9.86 -2.45 -5.84
N PHE A 8 -9.50 -3.71 -5.50
CA PHE A 8 -10.20 -4.46 -4.47
C PHE A 8 -10.13 -3.77 -3.11
N LEU A 9 -8.96 -3.27 -2.73
CA LEU A 9 -8.76 -2.51 -1.49
C LEU A 9 -9.65 -1.26 -1.46
N PHE A 10 -9.73 -0.53 -2.57
CA PHE A 10 -10.58 0.65 -2.68
C PHE A 10 -12.07 0.31 -2.64
N ALA A 11 -12.50 -0.76 -3.33
CA ALA A 11 -13.88 -1.22 -3.29
C ALA A 11 -14.31 -1.63 -1.87
N MET A 12 -13.45 -2.35 -1.14
CA MET A 12 -13.69 -2.73 0.24
C MET A 12 -13.75 -1.51 1.18
N TYR A 13 -12.92 -0.50 0.94
CA TYR A 13 -12.99 0.76 1.66
C TYR A 13 -14.35 1.46 1.44
N LEU A 14 -14.80 1.61 0.20
CA LEU A 14 -16.09 2.22 -0.11
C LEU A 14 -17.27 1.43 0.49
N ALA A 15 -17.21 0.11 0.42
CA ALA A 15 -18.24 -0.75 1.03
C ALA A 15 -18.33 -0.55 2.54
N MET A 16 -17.18 -0.45 3.23
CA MET A 16 -17.15 -0.21 4.67
C MET A 16 -17.62 1.21 5.03
N VAL A 17 -17.24 2.22 4.25
CA VAL A 17 -17.76 3.59 4.42
C VAL A 17 -19.29 3.60 4.30
N ALA A 18 -19.84 2.97 3.27
CA ALA A 18 -21.29 2.88 3.09
C ALA A 18 -21.98 2.14 4.25
N LEU A 19 -21.38 1.03 4.72
CA LEU A 19 -21.89 0.28 5.87
C LEU A 19 -21.91 1.12 7.15
N ILE A 20 -20.85 1.87 7.43
CA ILE A 20 -20.77 2.71 8.63
C ILE A 20 -21.75 3.86 8.56
N LEU A 21 -21.91 4.50 7.41
CA LEU A 21 -22.92 5.54 7.21
C LEU A 21 -24.34 4.99 7.41
N TYR A 22 -24.60 3.76 6.92
CA TYR A 22 -25.88 3.09 7.13
C TYR A 22 -26.14 2.77 8.62
N ILE A 23 -25.16 2.19 9.34
CA ILE A 23 -25.29 1.84 10.76
C ILE A 23 -25.45 3.09 11.64
N ASN A 24 -24.87 4.24 11.25
CA ASN A 24 -25.04 5.50 11.97
C ASN A 24 -26.32 6.27 11.61
N GLY A 25 -27.19 5.67 10.81
CA GLY A 25 -28.50 6.23 10.51
C GLY A 25 -28.50 7.44 9.58
N VAL A 26 -27.40 7.64 8.81
CA VAL A 26 -27.32 8.77 7.86
C VAL A 26 -28.37 8.63 6.73
N PHE A 27 -28.78 7.40 6.44
CA PHE A 27 -29.80 7.08 5.43
C PHE A 27 -31.18 6.76 6.03
N THR A 28 -31.30 6.77 7.37
CA THR A 28 -32.54 6.56 8.11
C THR A 28 -32.74 7.78 9.01
N ASP A 29 -33.98 8.26 9.17
CA ASP A 29 -34.28 9.46 9.95
C ASP A 29 -33.92 9.36 11.45
N GLU A 30 -33.33 8.25 11.89
CA GLU A 30 -32.84 8.01 13.25
C GLU A 30 -31.35 8.38 13.36
N MET A 31 -30.98 9.64 13.23
CA MET A 31 -29.60 10.07 13.37
C MET A 31 -29.05 9.79 14.78
N THR A 32 -28.03 8.96 14.86
CA THR A 32 -27.19 8.81 16.05
C THR A 32 -26.54 10.16 16.39
N SER A 33 -26.19 10.38 17.66
CA SER A 33 -25.51 11.61 18.13
C SER A 33 -24.45 12.12 17.12
N SER A 34 -24.55 13.40 16.77
CA SER A 34 -23.63 14.04 15.80
C SER A 34 -22.15 13.87 16.16
N ALA A 35 -21.82 13.82 17.46
CA ALA A 35 -20.46 13.59 17.95
C ALA A 35 -19.93 12.22 17.54
N ASN A 36 -20.73 11.16 17.65
CA ASN A 36 -20.35 9.79 17.28
C ASN A 36 -20.11 9.67 15.78
N LEU A 37 -20.93 10.34 14.97
CA LEU A 37 -20.76 10.40 13.52
C LEU A 37 -19.43 11.07 13.14
N ILE A 38 -19.11 12.23 13.73
CA ILE A 38 -17.90 12.99 13.45
C ILE A 38 -16.65 12.15 13.76
N ILE A 39 -16.63 11.42 14.87
CA ILE A 39 -15.49 10.56 15.25
C ILE A 39 -15.33 9.43 14.24
N ASN A 40 -16.39 8.71 13.91
CA ASN A 40 -16.34 7.61 12.95
C ASN A 40 -15.88 8.07 11.56
N VAL A 41 -16.42 9.19 11.07
CA VAL A 41 -16.02 9.79 9.78
C VAL A 41 -14.56 10.26 9.83
N GLY A 42 -14.12 10.86 10.95
CA GLY A 42 -12.73 11.28 11.13
C GLY A 42 -11.75 10.10 11.03
N PHE A 43 -12.03 8.98 11.71
CA PHE A 43 -11.22 7.77 11.61
C PHE A 43 -11.19 7.20 10.18
N LEU A 44 -12.34 7.13 9.52
CA LEU A 44 -12.41 6.68 8.12
C LEU A 44 -11.65 7.59 7.18
N ALA A 45 -11.70 8.91 7.39
CA ALA A 45 -10.93 9.85 6.57
C ALA A 45 -9.41 9.62 6.71
N VAL A 46 -8.92 9.39 7.93
CA VAL A 46 -7.51 9.05 8.16
C VAL A 46 -7.14 7.75 7.44
N ILE A 47 -7.94 6.70 7.57
CA ILE A 47 -7.73 5.43 6.88
C ILE A 47 -7.72 5.64 5.35
N GLY A 48 -8.65 6.44 4.83
CA GLY A 48 -8.73 6.77 3.41
C GLY A 48 -7.49 7.48 2.90
N ILE A 49 -6.93 8.43 3.64
CA ILE A 49 -5.68 9.12 3.30
C ILE A 49 -4.51 8.12 3.24
N LEU A 50 -4.38 7.23 4.25
CA LEU A 50 -3.34 6.20 4.25
C LEU A 50 -3.46 5.29 3.02
N PHE A 51 -4.67 4.88 2.67
CA PHE A 51 -4.91 4.02 1.49
C PHE A 51 -4.65 4.74 0.17
N MET A 52 -4.95 6.03 0.06
CA MET A 52 -4.63 6.83 -1.14
C MET A 52 -3.12 6.89 -1.38
N ILE A 53 -2.33 7.16 -0.34
CA ILE A 53 -0.86 7.19 -0.45
C ILE A 53 -0.33 5.82 -0.88
N SER A 54 -0.81 4.73 -0.25
CA SER A 54 -0.44 3.37 -0.61
C SER A 54 -0.82 3.00 -2.04
N THR A 55 -2.01 3.40 -2.48
CA THR A 55 -2.48 3.13 -3.85
C THR A 55 -1.55 3.78 -4.89
N VAL A 56 -1.11 5.01 -4.64
CA VAL A 56 -0.15 5.69 -5.52
C VAL A 56 1.18 4.92 -5.57
N SER A 57 1.67 4.42 -4.43
CA SER A 57 2.90 3.63 -4.38
C SER A 57 2.75 2.29 -5.12
N PHE A 58 1.62 1.61 -4.98
CA PHE A 58 1.34 0.36 -5.69
C PHE A 58 1.21 0.54 -7.21
N ILE A 59 0.61 1.64 -7.65
CA ILE A 59 0.56 1.98 -9.09
C ILE A 59 1.96 2.22 -9.64
N ARG A 60 2.82 2.93 -8.89
CA ARG A 60 4.23 3.17 -9.30
C ARG A 60 5.01 1.86 -9.35
N LEU A 61 4.87 1.01 -8.35
CA LEU A 61 5.52 -0.30 -8.28
C LEU A 61 5.08 -1.19 -9.45
N ASN A 62 3.78 -1.28 -9.72
CA ASN A 62 3.28 -2.05 -10.86
C ASN A 62 3.82 -1.53 -12.20
N ARG A 63 3.87 -0.20 -12.40
CA ARG A 63 4.44 0.38 -13.62
C ARG A 63 5.92 0.02 -13.77
N CYS A 64 6.69 0.11 -12.70
CA CYS A 64 8.10 -0.26 -12.70
C CYS A 64 8.30 -1.76 -13.04
N THR A 65 7.53 -2.65 -12.42
CA THR A 65 7.61 -4.09 -12.70
C THR A 65 7.08 -4.47 -14.08
N ASP A 66 6.07 -3.79 -14.60
CA ASP A 66 5.59 -3.99 -15.97
C ASP A 66 6.66 -3.59 -17.00
N SER A 67 7.47 -2.56 -16.70
CA SER A 67 8.62 -2.18 -17.53
C SER A 67 9.71 -3.26 -17.55
N LEU A 68 9.95 -3.96 -16.42
CA LEU A 68 10.84 -5.13 -16.38
C LEU A 68 10.32 -6.25 -17.28
N VAL A 69 9.05 -6.63 -17.14
CA VAL A 69 8.42 -7.70 -17.95
C VAL A 69 8.49 -7.37 -19.44
N LEU A 70 8.18 -6.13 -19.83
CA LEU A 70 8.26 -5.70 -21.22
C LEU A 70 9.69 -5.78 -21.78
N MET A 71 10.68 -5.48 -20.96
CA MET A 71 12.09 -5.60 -21.32
C MET A 71 12.48 -7.07 -21.50
N THR A 72 12.12 -7.93 -20.54
CA THR A 72 12.32 -9.38 -20.62
C THR A 72 11.71 -9.95 -21.90
N ASP A 73 10.43 -9.68 -22.16
CA ASP A 73 9.73 -10.10 -23.37
C ASP A 73 10.44 -9.62 -24.65
N SER A 74 10.97 -8.40 -24.64
CA SER A 74 11.66 -7.85 -25.81
C SER A 74 12.99 -8.56 -26.09
N ILE A 75 13.70 -8.95 -25.03
CA ILE A 75 14.96 -9.72 -25.12
C ILE A 75 14.67 -11.11 -25.67
N TYR A 76 13.69 -11.81 -25.11
CA TYR A 76 13.32 -13.16 -25.59
C TYR A 76 12.88 -13.14 -27.07
N LYS A 77 12.04 -12.20 -27.49
CA LYS A 77 11.63 -12.05 -28.88
C LYS A 77 12.79 -11.78 -29.83
N ALA A 78 13.74 -10.95 -29.41
CA ALA A 78 14.93 -10.67 -30.20
C ALA A 78 15.84 -11.90 -30.33
N TYR A 79 15.98 -12.68 -29.26
CA TYR A 79 16.74 -13.94 -29.26
C TYR A 79 16.09 -14.99 -30.18
N ASP A 80 14.79 -15.18 -30.07
CA ASP A 80 14.02 -16.12 -30.90
C ASP A 80 14.04 -15.75 -32.39
N ALA A 81 14.15 -14.44 -32.69
CA ALA A 81 14.32 -13.92 -34.06
C ALA A 81 15.75 -14.15 -34.62
N GLY A 82 16.64 -14.80 -33.86
CA GLY A 82 18.03 -15.14 -34.28
C GLY A 82 19.06 -14.05 -34.00
N ASN A 83 18.72 -13.05 -33.22
CA ASN A 83 19.68 -12.02 -32.77
C ASN A 83 20.48 -12.53 -31.56
N HIS A 84 21.66 -13.10 -31.80
CA HIS A 84 22.54 -13.57 -30.71
C HIS A 84 23.52 -12.50 -30.22
N ARG A 85 23.44 -11.26 -30.70
CA ARG A 85 24.26 -10.12 -30.28
C ARG A 85 23.46 -9.09 -29.48
N LEU A 86 22.65 -9.55 -28.56
CA LEU A 86 21.75 -8.71 -27.76
C LEU A 86 22.51 -7.61 -27.00
N TRP A 87 23.71 -7.91 -26.47
CA TRP A 87 24.51 -6.93 -25.77
C TRP A 87 24.89 -5.72 -26.66
N ASP A 88 25.26 -5.94 -27.92
CA ASP A 88 25.64 -4.86 -28.84
C ASP A 88 24.48 -3.89 -29.10
N GLU A 89 23.25 -4.41 -29.10
CA GLU A 89 22.04 -3.62 -29.29
C GLU A 89 21.66 -2.88 -28.02
N TYR A 90 21.50 -3.61 -26.91
CA TYR A 90 21.00 -3.05 -25.65
C TYR A 90 22.01 -2.16 -24.95
N SER A 91 23.33 -2.41 -25.11
CA SER A 91 24.38 -1.54 -24.55
C SER A 91 24.40 -0.12 -25.12
N ARG A 92 23.79 0.10 -26.29
CA ARG A 92 23.69 1.43 -26.95
C ARG A 92 22.35 2.10 -26.73
N LYS A 93 21.36 1.34 -26.26
CA LYS A 93 20.00 1.85 -26.10
C LYS A 93 19.96 2.79 -24.89
N LYS A 94 19.47 4.03 -25.12
CA LYS A 94 19.14 4.95 -24.04
C LYS A 94 17.72 4.64 -23.58
N ASN A 95 17.49 4.58 -22.29
CA ASN A 95 16.18 4.36 -21.68
C ASN A 95 15.46 3.10 -22.22
N PRO A 96 16.05 1.90 -22.05
CA PRO A 96 15.47 0.68 -22.59
C PRO A 96 14.20 0.22 -21.86
N PHE A 97 14.00 0.64 -20.59
CA PHE A 97 12.86 0.26 -19.78
C PHE A 97 11.68 1.22 -19.93
N GLY A 98 11.93 2.48 -20.30
CA GLY A 98 10.89 3.51 -20.31
C GLY A 98 10.38 3.91 -18.93
N ASP A 99 11.10 3.51 -17.87
CA ASP A 99 10.90 3.92 -16.48
C ASP A 99 12.16 4.65 -15.99
N GLU A 100 12.01 5.86 -15.46
CA GLU A 100 13.12 6.75 -15.11
C GLU A 100 14.09 6.12 -14.09
N ILE A 101 13.57 5.38 -13.13
CA ILE A 101 14.37 4.79 -12.05
C ILE A 101 15.16 3.59 -12.57
N LEU A 102 14.53 2.73 -13.36
CA LEU A 102 15.20 1.58 -13.99
C LEU A 102 16.22 2.04 -15.03
N ASP A 103 15.88 3.04 -15.83
CA ASP A 103 16.77 3.59 -16.85
C ASP A 103 18.00 4.27 -16.23
N GLU A 104 17.84 4.95 -15.08
CA GLU A 104 18.96 5.50 -14.33
C GLU A 104 19.85 4.39 -13.76
N ALA A 105 19.27 3.33 -13.17
CA ALA A 105 20.00 2.19 -12.65
C ALA A 105 20.79 1.48 -13.77
N TYR A 106 20.17 1.26 -14.91
CA TYR A 106 20.79 0.68 -16.10
C TYR A 106 21.90 1.56 -16.66
N SER A 107 21.71 2.87 -16.69
CA SER A 107 22.78 3.80 -17.12
C SER A 107 24.01 3.73 -16.21
N ARG A 108 23.83 3.56 -14.90
CA ARG A 108 24.92 3.33 -13.94
C ARG A 108 25.65 2.03 -14.21
N TYR A 109 24.91 0.95 -14.46
CA TYR A 109 25.44 -0.35 -14.88
C TYR A 109 26.27 -0.23 -16.17
N GLN A 110 25.73 0.38 -17.24
CA GLN A 110 26.44 0.59 -18.50
C GLN A 110 27.74 1.39 -18.34
N LYS A 111 27.71 2.48 -17.54
CA LYS A 111 28.92 3.28 -17.26
C LYS A 111 30.00 2.45 -16.57
N ARG A 112 29.60 1.60 -15.64
CA ARG A 112 30.52 0.73 -14.91
C ARG A 112 31.14 -0.32 -15.85
N MET A 113 30.33 -1.00 -16.64
CA MET A 113 30.78 -1.97 -17.64
C MET A 113 31.79 -1.36 -18.63
N LYS A 114 31.49 -0.19 -19.20
CA LYS A 114 32.40 0.52 -20.10
C LYS A 114 33.73 0.89 -19.43
N SER A 115 33.71 1.31 -18.16
CA SER A 115 34.90 1.64 -17.38
C SER A 115 35.84 0.44 -17.20
N TYR A 116 35.32 -0.75 -17.05
CA TYR A 116 36.12 -1.96 -16.91
C TYR A 116 36.68 -2.47 -18.24
N GLN A 117 35.87 -2.43 -19.31
CA GLN A 117 36.32 -2.80 -20.66
C GLN A 117 37.53 -1.95 -21.12
N THR A 118 37.56 -0.66 -20.75
CA THR A 118 38.64 0.26 -21.14
C THR A 118 39.92 0.01 -20.34
N LYS A 119 39.86 -0.49 -19.10
CA LYS A 119 41.05 -0.57 -18.22
C LYS A 119 41.79 -1.89 -18.26
N LYS A 120 41.20 -3.01 -18.58
CA LYS A 120 41.84 -4.36 -18.43
C LYS A 120 41.54 -5.40 -19.51
N GLY A 121 40.76 -5.11 -20.52
CA GLY A 121 40.38 -6.12 -21.53
C GLY A 121 39.63 -7.33 -20.96
N LEU A 122 39.16 -7.25 -19.72
CA LEU A 122 38.48 -8.34 -19.00
C LEU A 122 36.98 -8.18 -19.08
N SER A 123 36.34 -9.22 -19.58
CA SER A 123 34.90 -9.44 -19.45
C SER A 123 34.58 -9.83 -18.01
N ASN A 124 33.52 -9.28 -17.49
CA ASN A 124 32.82 -9.73 -16.30
C ASN A 124 33.30 -9.16 -14.98
N VAL A 125 32.81 -7.98 -14.61
CA VAL A 125 33.17 -7.39 -13.33
C VAL A 125 32.01 -6.72 -12.60
N CYS A 126 30.81 -6.65 -13.16
CA CYS A 126 29.60 -6.27 -12.42
C CYS A 126 28.39 -6.97 -12.99
N ASP A 127 27.55 -7.40 -12.10
CA ASP A 127 26.27 -8.01 -12.43
C ASP A 127 25.20 -6.93 -12.53
N ILE A 128 24.16 -7.15 -13.32
CA ILE A 128 23.02 -6.26 -13.43
C ILE A 128 22.24 -6.19 -12.11
N GLU A 129 22.24 -7.28 -11.35
CA GLU A 129 21.65 -7.41 -10.03
C GLU A 129 22.23 -6.40 -9.01
N ASP A 130 23.51 -6.01 -9.16
CA ASP A 130 24.11 -4.95 -8.32
C ASP A 130 23.40 -3.60 -8.47
N TYR A 131 22.67 -3.40 -9.56
CA TYR A 131 22.03 -2.11 -9.93
C TYR A 131 20.51 -2.20 -9.99
N ILE A 132 19.95 -3.30 -10.46
CA ILE A 132 18.52 -3.56 -10.53
C ILE A 132 18.21 -4.73 -9.62
N ASN A 133 17.73 -4.42 -8.43
CA ASN A 133 17.52 -5.37 -7.34
C ASN A 133 16.27 -5.02 -6.53
N GLU A 134 16.01 -5.78 -5.47
CA GLU A 134 14.87 -5.56 -4.57
C GLU A 134 14.87 -4.18 -3.91
N ASP A 135 16.03 -3.54 -3.70
CA ASP A 135 16.10 -2.21 -3.09
C ASP A 135 15.41 -1.15 -3.96
N ILE A 136 15.48 -1.29 -5.29
CA ILE A 136 14.75 -0.43 -6.21
C ILE A 136 13.24 -0.62 -6.02
N LEU A 137 12.77 -1.86 -6.01
CA LEU A 137 11.34 -2.16 -5.81
C LEU A 137 10.85 -1.66 -4.46
N ASN A 138 11.64 -1.88 -3.40
CA ASN A 138 11.32 -1.43 -2.05
C ASN A 138 11.21 0.10 -1.96
N ARG A 139 12.06 0.83 -2.68
CA ARG A 139 12.04 2.29 -2.74
C ARG A 139 10.85 2.80 -3.55
N VAL A 140 10.59 2.24 -4.74
CA VAL A 140 9.47 2.61 -5.61
C VAL A 140 8.13 2.30 -4.95
N GLY A 141 8.01 1.12 -4.36
CA GLY A 141 6.82 0.64 -3.65
C GLY A 141 6.64 1.22 -2.25
N MET A 142 7.52 2.14 -1.80
CA MET A 142 7.48 2.71 -0.44
C MET A 142 7.32 1.62 0.64
N PHE A 143 8.14 0.57 0.58
CA PHE A 143 8.00 -0.64 1.39
C PHE A 143 7.91 -0.34 2.89
N TYR A 144 8.77 0.53 3.43
CA TYR A 144 8.76 0.89 4.85
C TYR A 144 7.44 1.55 5.27
N TYR A 145 6.89 2.42 4.44
CA TYR A 145 5.61 3.05 4.69
C TYR A 145 4.48 2.02 4.68
N ASN A 146 4.38 1.21 3.62
CA ASN A 146 3.31 0.24 3.45
C ASN A 146 3.36 -0.89 4.50
N SER A 147 4.53 -1.32 4.92
CA SER A 147 4.69 -2.31 6.01
C SER A 147 4.22 -1.78 7.36
N ALA A 148 4.39 -0.47 7.62
CA ALA A 148 3.94 0.16 8.86
C ALA A 148 2.42 0.36 8.93
N ILE A 149 1.72 0.46 7.79
CA ILE A 149 0.28 0.76 7.74
C ILE A 149 -0.54 -0.28 8.51
N THR A 150 -0.23 -1.55 8.39
CA THR A 150 -0.95 -2.63 9.11
C THR A 150 -0.98 -2.38 10.61
N GLY A 151 0.19 -2.10 11.21
CA GLY A 151 0.28 -1.76 12.63
C GLY A 151 -0.42 -0.45 12.97
N THR A 152 -0.30 0.56 12.09
CA THR A 152 -0.96 1.86 12.26
C THR A 152 -2.48 1.73 12.26
N LEU A 153 -3.06 0.95 11.37
CA LEU A 153 -4.51 0.71 11.31
C LEU A 153 -5.03 0.00 12.56
N THR A 154 -4.31 -1.01 13.02
CA THR A 154 -4.63 -1.69 14.29
C THR A 154 -4.53 -0.73 15.46
N GLY A 155 -3.45 0.06 15.52
CA GLY A 155 -3.25 1.09 16.55
C GLY A 155 -4.36 2.16 16.54
N LEU A 156 -4.78 2.61 15.38
CA LEU A 156 -5.93 3.51 15.22
C LEU A 156 -7.23 2.88 15.75
N GLY A 157 -7.48 1.60 15.46
CA GLY A 157 -8.62 0.88 16.01
C GLY A 157 -8.62 0.87 17.55
N ILE A 158 -7.47 0.57 18.16
CA ILE A 158 -7.30 0.59 19.61
C ILE A 158 -7.47 2.02 20.17
N LEU A 159 -6.85 3.02 19.55
CA LEU A 159 -7.01 4.42 19.94
C LEU A 159 -8.48 4.85 19.92
N GLY A 160 -9.21 4.43 18.89
CA GLY A 160 -10.63 4.72 18.78
C GLY A 160 -11.46 4.10 19.90
N THR A 161 -11.09 2.89 20.39
CA THR A 161 -11.76 2.29 21.55
C THR A 161 -11.56 3.13 22.81
N PHE A 162 -10.34 3.61 23.06
CA PHE A 162 -10.07 4.47 24.22
C PHE A 162 -10.81 5.81 24.14
N ILE A 163 -10.83 6.42 22.96
CA ILE A 163 -11.56 7.68 22.73
C ILE A 163 -13.07 7.46 22.96
N GLY A 164 -13.66 6.43 22.38
CA GLY A 164 -15.09 6.13 22.53
C GLY A 164 -15.48 5.87 23.97
N LEU A 165 -14.70 5.05 24.69
CA LEU A 165 -14.94 4.77 26.11
C LEU A 165 -14.74 6.00 26.98
N SER A 166 -13.70 6.80 26.72
CA SER A 166 -13.45 8.05 27.48
C SER A 166 -14.60 9.05 27.34
N LEU A 167 -15.14 9.20 26.13
CA LEU A 167 -16.28 10.08 25.90
C LEU A 167 -17.56 9.55 26.55
N GLY A 168 -17.81 8.24 26.49
CA GLY A 168 -18.93 7.60 27.16
C GLY A 168 -18.87 7.75 28.69
N LEU A 169 -17.70 7.51 29.29
CA LEU A 169 -17.50 7.65 30.72
C LEU A 169 -17.49 9.11 31.18
N GLY A 170 -16.97 10.02 30.35
CA GLY A 170 -16.96 11.47 30.67
C GLY A 170 -18.36 12.09 30.80
N ALA A 171 -19.35 11.47 30.19
CA ALA A 171 -20.77 11.86 30.34
C ALA A 171 -21.43 11.26 31.59
N PHE A 172 -20.76 10.35 32.29
CA PHE A 172 -21.31 9.64 33.43
C PHE A 172 -21.08 10.41 34.75
N ASN A 173 -22.12 11.06 35.25
CA ASN A 173 -22.15 11.71 36.57
C ASN A 173 -23.02 10.89 37.51
N GLY A 174 -22.43 10.30 38.55
CA GLY A 174 -23.04 9.28 39.41
C GLY A 174 -23.63 9.75 40.72
N ASP A 175 -24.09 11.02 40.83
CA ASP A 175 -24.49 11.58 42.12
C ASP A 175 -25.89 11.18 42.62
N ASP A 176 -26.76 10.66 41.72
CA ASP A 176 -28.12 10.20 42.11
C ASP A 176 -28.63 9.09 41.17
N ILE A 177 -29.52 8.21 41.69
CA ILE A 177 -30.10 7.05 40.96
C ILE A 177 -30.83 7.50 39.68
N TYR A 178 -31.49 8.64 39.68
CA TYR A 178 -32.19 9.18 38.53
C TYR A 178 -31.19 9.65 37.43
N THR A 179 -30.10 10.27 37.83
CA THR A 179 -29.04 10.72 36.92
C THR A 179 -28.26 9.53 36.32
N ILE A 180 -28.14 8.39 37.02
CA ILE A 180 -27.54 7.18 36.51
C ILE A 180 -28.34 6.66 35.30
N THR A 181 -29.65 6.62 35.37
CA THR A 181 -30.53 6.14 34.30
C THR A 181 -30.42 7.01 33.05
N ASP A 182 -30.36 8.31 33.19
CA ASP A 182 -30.23 9.26 32.07
C ASP A 182 -28.85 9.20 31.41
N ASN A 183 -27.81 8.81 32.15
CA ASN A 183 -26.42 8.73 31.67
C ASN A 183 -26.08 7.40 30.97
N VAL A 184 -26.93 6.38 31.07
CA VAL A 184 -26.72 5.09 30.37
C VAL A 184 -26.70 5.26 28.84
N GLY A 185 -27.53 6.14 28.29
CA GLY A 185 -27.60 6.40 26.85
C GLY A 185 -26.26 6.92 26.27
N PRO A 186 -25.69 7.99 26.82
CA PRO A 186 -24.36 8.48 26.42
C PRO A 186 -23.23 7.46 26.58
N LEU A 187 -23.25 6.66 27.66
CA LEU A 187 -22.28 5.60 27.90
C LEU A 187 -22.35 4.54 26.79
N LEU A 188 -23.56 4.05 26.48
CA LEU A 188 -23.76 3.09 25.38
C LEU A 188 -23.36 3.68 24.02
N GLY A 189 -23.59 4.98 23.81
CA GLY A 189 -23.14 5.70 22.61
C GLY A 189 -21.62 5.69 22.46
N GLY A 190 -20.88 5.95 23.52
CA GLY A 190 -19.42 5.89 23.56
C GLY A 190 -18.90 4.47 23.31
N MET A 191 -19.53 3.46 23.92
CA MET A 191 -19.21 2.05 23.66
C MET A 191 -19.43 1.67 22.19
N LYS A 192 -20.53 2.12 21.57
CA LYS A 192 -20.80 1.86 20.15
C LYS A 192 -19.70 2.43 19.26
N VAL A 193 -19.22 3.65 19.51
CA VAL A 193 -18.09 4.24 18.80
C VAL A 193 -16.81 3.39 18.99
N ALA A 194 -16.53 3.01 20.24
CA ALA A 194 -15.36 2.19 20.57
C ALA A 194 -15.34 0.86 19.78
N PHE A 195 -16.44 0.14 19.74
CA PHE A 195 -16.54 -1.11 18.98
C PHE A 195 -16.41 -0.90 17.48
N HIS A 196 -17.06 0.12 16.92
CA HIS A 196 -16.98 0.37 15.48
C HIS A 196 -15.56 0.70 15.05
N THR A 197 -14.87 1.61 15.74
CA THR A 197 -13.49 2.00 15.40
C THR A 197 -12.53 0.82 15.47
N SER A 198 -12.71 -0.07 16.47
CA SER A 198 -11.90 -1.28 16.57
C SER A 198 -12.14 -2.24 15.41
N VAL A 199 -13.40 -2.51 15.10
CA VAL A 199 -13.76 -3.46 14.03
C VAL A 199 -13.16 -3.04 12.69
N TYR A 200 -13.34 -1.79 12.28
CA TYR A 200 -12.79 -1.39 10.98
C TYR A 200 -11.28 -1.17 11.00
N GLY A 201 -10.69 -0.79 12.15
CA GLY A 201 -9.23 -0.74 12.28
C GLY A 201 -8.59 -2.11 12.04
N ILE A 202 -9.11 -3.16 12.69
CA ILE A 202 -8.63 -4.54 12.51
C ILE A 202 -8.95 -5.06 11.11
N PHE A 203 -10.16 -4.85 10.62
CA PHE A 203 -10.60 -5.31 9.31
C PHE A 203 -9.72 -4.75 8.19
N PHE A 204 -9.51 -3.44 8.17
CA PHE A 204 -8.66 -2.81 7.17
C PHE A 204 -7.19 -3.21 7.31
N SER A 205 -6.70 -3.42 8.54
CA SER A 205 -5.36 -3.94 8.79
C SER A 205 -5.15 -5.30 8.12
N LEU A 206 -6.09 -6.23 8.29
CA LEU A 206 -6.00 -7.58 7.70
C LEU A 206 -6.05 -7.54 6.16
N ILE A 207 -6.99 -6.80 5.60
CA ILE A 207 -7.12 -6.68 4.14
C ILE A 207 -5.88 -6.03 3.54
N PHE A 208 -5.41 -4.94 4.15
CA PHE A 208 -4.22 -4.24 3.69
C PHE A 208 -2.98 -5.14 3.74
N ALA A 209 -2.78 -5.88 4.82
CA ALA A 209 -1.68 -6.81 4.98
C ALA A 209 -1.67 -7.87 3.86
N PHE A 210 -2.84 -8.42 3.54
CA PHE A 210 -2.98 -9.40 2.47
C PHE A 210 -2.65 -8.79 1.09
N VAL A 211 -3.25 -7.65 0.77
CA VAL A 211 -3.03 -6.96 -0.52
C VAL A 211 -1.56 -6.56 -0.70
N HIS A 212 -0.96 -5.97 0.34
CA HIS A 212 0.45 -5.57 0.32
C HIS A 212 1.38 -6.76 0.07
N ARG A 213 1.20 -7.87 0.79
CA ARG A 213 2.01 -9.08 0.59
C ARG A 213 1.88 -9.64 -0.82
N CYS A 214 0.68 -9.69 -1.37
CA CYS A 214 0.46 -10.17 -2.73
C CYS A 214 1.14 -9.28 -3.79
N ILE A 215 1.09 -7.96 -3.62
CA ILE A 215 1.73 -7.02 -4.56
C ILE A 215 3.25 -7.12 -4.49
N VAL A 216 3.82 -7.21 -3.28
CA VAL A 216 5.27 -7.36 -3.10
C VAL A 216 5.76 -8.67 -3.69
N ALA A 217 5.09 -9.79 -3.42
CA ALA A 217 5.45 -11.10 -3.97
C ALA A 217 5.41 -11.12 -5.51
N ASP A 218 4.36 -10.54 -6.13
CA ASP A 218 4.29 -10.40 -7.59
C ASP A 218 5.43 -9.56 -8.17
N SER A 219 5.81 -8.52 -7.45
CA SER A 219 6.90 -7.63 -7.88
C SER A 219 8.26 -8.31 -7.81
N GLN A 220 8.50 -9.10 -6.77
CA GLN A 220 9.72 -9.89 -6.61
C GLN A 220 9.82 -11.01 -7.65
N GLU A 221 8.72 -11.72 -7.92
CA GLU A 221 8.64 -12.74 -8.97
C GLU A 221 9.04 -12.17 -10.35
N LYS A 222 8.50 -11.00 -10.71
CA LYS A 222 8.83 -10.33 -11.99
C LYS A 222 10.28 -9.83 -12.06
N LEU A 223 10.83 -9.38 -10.93
CA LEU A 223 12.24 -9.00 -10.87
C LEU A 223 13.14 -10.23 -11.07
N GLN A 224 12.82 -11.34 -10.41
CA GLN A 224 13.60 -12.57 -10.55
C GLN A 224 13.55 -13.08 -11.98
N GLU A 225 12.38 -13.09 -12.62
CA GLU A 225 12.23 -13.47 -14.03
C GLU A 225 13.07 -12.59 -14.99
N PHE A 226 13.27 -11.32 -14.63
CA PHE A 226 14.16 -10.43 -15.41
C PHE A 226 15.64 -10.73 -15.18
N LEU A 227 16.03 -11.15 -13.98
CA LEU A 227 17.44 -11.41 -13.62
C LEU A 227 17.94 -12.79 -14.10
N ASP A 228 17.04 -13.79 -14.21
CA ASP A 228 17.32 -15.14 -14.73
C ASP A 228 17.46 -15.16 -16.26
#